data_81e1169d526c61dc58d2a78abd3f45c4
#
_entry.id   81e1169d526c61dc58d2a78abd3f45c4
#
_cell.length_a   1.000
_cell.length_b   1.000
_cell.length_c   1.000
_cell.angle_alpha   90.00
_cell.angle_beta   90.00
_cell.angle_gamma   90.00
#
_symmetry.space_group_name_H-M   'P 1'
#
loop_
_entity.id
_entity.type
_entity.pdbx_description
1 polymer ?
#
loop_
_entity_poly.entity_id
_entity_poly.type
_entity_poly.pdbx_seq_one_letter_code
_entity_poly.pdbx_strand_id
1 'polypeptide(L)'
;MKHVNKILAGLITCCVILLFSGCSPRQGEKHDFSIGKGTFLLDGKPFVIKAAEIHYTRIPAEYWQHRIQMCKALGMNTICIYAFWNIHEQKPGEFDFKGQNDIAAFCRLAQKEGMYIMLRPGPYVCSEWEMGGLPWWLLKKEDIKPVSYTHLRAHETEADL
;
A
#
# COMPACT_ATOMS: atom_id res chain seq x y z
N MET A 1 -44.30 -42.50 0.45
CA MET A 1 -43.81 -41.46 -0.45
C MET A 1 -43.83 -40.03 0.12
N LYS A 2 -44.89 -39.58 0.81
CA LYS A 2 -44.97 -38.18 1.35
C LYS A 2 -43.94 -37.85 2.46
N HIS A 3 -43.50 -38.81 3.28
CA HIS A 3 -42.51 -38.62 4.34
C HIS A 3 -41.07 -38.51 3.80
N VAL A 4 -40.73 -39.29 2.79
CA VAL A 4 -39.38 -39.26 2.17
C VAL A 4 -39.11 -37.92 1.51
N ASN A 5 -40.14 -37.36 0.83
CA ASN A 5 -39.99 -36.05 0.19
C ASN A 5 -39.78 -34.89 1.21
N LYS A 6 -40.35 -34.97 2.41
CA LYS A 6 -40.15 -33.98 3.46
C LYS A 6 -38.73 -34.02 4.06
N ILE A 7 -38.19 -35.24 4.23
CA ILE A 7 -36.82 -35.45 4.74
C ILE A 7 -35.80 -34.97 3.69
N LEU A 8 -36.02 -35.28 2.41
CA LEU A 8 -35.16 -34.86 1.32
C LEU A 8 -35.16 -33.32 1.14
N ALA A 9 -36.35 -32.68 1.25
CA ALA A 9 -36.47 -31.22 1.21
C ALA A 9 -35.75 -30.57 2.39
N GLY A 10 -35.83 -31.10 3.60
CA GLY A 10 -35.12 -30.60 4.78
C GLY A 10 -33.62 -30.72 4.67
N LEU A 11 -33.09 -31.82 4.11
CA LEU A 11 -31.65 -32.01 3.86
C LEU A 11 -31.12 -31.05 2.80
N ILE A 12 -31.84 -30.80 1.73
CA ILE A 12 -31.45 -29.84 0.68
C ILE A 12 -31.43 -28.41 1.23
N THR A 13 -32.41 -28.03 2.04
CA THR A 13 -32.47 -26.71 2.68
C THR A 13 -31.31 -26.52 3.65
N CYS A 14 -30.94 -27.52 4.43
CA CYS A 14 -29.82 -27.48 5.36
C CYS A 14 -28.46 -27.33 4.60
N CYS A 15 -28.26 -28.05 3.50
CA CYS A 15 -27.07 -27.95 2.67
C CYS A 15 -26.92 -26.56 2.01
N VAL A 16 -28.04 -25.97 1.57
CA VAL A 16 -28.03 -24.61 0.96
C VAL A 16 -27.65 -23.55 2.00
N ILE A 17 -28.13 -23.66 3.24
CA ILE A 17 -27.79 -22.73 4.32
C ILE A 17 -26.31 -22.85 4.69
N LEU A 18 -25.70 -24.03 4.66
CA LEU A 18 -24.29 -24.24 4.95
C LEU A 18 -23.36 -23.66 3.86
N LEU A 19 -23.82 -23.55 2.62
CA LEU A 19 -23.04 -22.97 1.51
C LEU A 19 -22.98 -21.44 1.54
N PHE A 20 -23.90 -20.77 2.24
CA PHE A 20 -23.90 -19.31 2.38
C PHE A 20 -23.15 -18.79 3.62
N SER A 21 -22.66 -19.66 4.50
CA SER A 21 -22.00 -19.27 5.75
C SER A 21 -20.50 -18.97 5.61
N GLY A 22 -19.96 -18.77 4.41
CA GLY A 22 -18.51 -18.79 4.17
C GLY A 22 -17.87 -17.59 3.51
N CYS A 23 -18.52 -16.43 3.38
CA CYS A 23 -17.85 -15.27 2.77
C CYS A 23 -18.04 -13.99 3.58
N SER A 24 -17.56 -14.00 4.82
CA SER A 24 -17.21 -12.73 5.48
C SER A 24 -15.94 -12.23 4.81
N PRO A 25 -15.89 -10.97 4.33
CA PRO A 25 -14.63 -10.39 3.90
C PRO A 25 -13.67 -10.49 5.08
N ARG A 26 -12.52 -11.14 4.91
CA ARG A 26 -11.45 -11.12 5.91
C ARG A 26 -11.12 -9.66 6.18
N GLN A 27 -11.63 -9.12 7.25
CA GLN A 27 -11.16 -7.89 7.84
C GLN A 27 -9.68 -8.14 8.14
N GLY A 28 -8.77 -7.39 7.51
CA GLY A 28 -7.34 -7.59 7.69
C GLY A 28 -7.02 -7.59 9.19
N GLU A 29 -6.17 -8.50 9.63
CA GLU A 29 -5.70 -8.52 11.01
C GLU A 29 -5.18 -7.13 11.37
N LYS A 30 -5.75 -6.55 12.43
CA LYS A 30 -5.31 -5.24 12.94
C LYS A 30 -4.05 -5.48 13.76
N HIS A 31 -2.92 -5.04 13.24
CA HIS A 31 -1.65 -5.06 13.95
C HIS A 31 -1.45 -3.78 14.77
N ASP A 32 -0.81 -3.93 15.91
CA ASP A 32 -0.31 -2.80 16.72
C ASP A 32 1.18 -2.60 16.44
N PHE A 33 1.55 -1.39 15.98
CA PHE A 33 2.93 -1.01 15.74
C PHE A 33 3.32 0.10 16.71
N SER A 34 4.35 -0.14 17.51
CA SER A 34 4.79 0.79 18.55
C SER A 34 6.30 0.87 18.66
N ILE A 35 6.81 1.83 19.45
CA ILE A 35 8.22 2.03 19.72
C ILE A 35 8.51 1.52 21.13
N GLY A 36 9.40 0.52 21.22
CA GLY A 36 9.92 0.00 22.46
C GLY A 36 11.25 0.64 22.85
N LYS A 37 11.87 0.15 23.93
CA LYS A 37 13.20 0.59 24.35
C LYS A 37 14.26 0.08 23.35
N GLY A 38 14.67 0.97 22.43
CA GLY A 38 15.70 0.69 21.44
C GLY A 38 15.29 -0.20 20.27
N THR A 39 13.99 -0.47 20.09
CA THR A 39 13.48 -1.29 18.96
C THR A 39 12.06 -0.93 18.59
N PHE A 40 11.65 -1.30 17.38
CA PHE A 40 10.23 -1.31 17.02
C PHE A 40 9.55 -2.56 17.56
N LEU A 41 8.28 -2.44 17.87
CA LEU A 41 7.43 -3.54 18.30
C LEU A 41 6.27 -3.71 17.30
N LEU A 42 6.01 -4.96 16.94
CA LEU A 42 4.83 -5.37 16.19
C LEU A 42 4.06 -6.37 17.06
N ASP A 43 2.83 -6.03 17.42
CA ASP A 43 2.00 -6.81 18.34
C ASP A 43 2.72 -7.12 19.66
N GLY A 44 3.43 -6.12 20.19
CA GLY A 44 4.21 -6.20 21.43
C GLY A 44 5.52 -7.00 21.34
N LYS A 45 5.90 -7.51 20.16
CA LYS A 45 7.14 -8.27 19.95
C LYS A 45 8.19 -7.46 19.22
N PRO A 46 9.49 -7.60 19.52
CA PRO A 46 10.56 -6.92 18.78
C PRO A 46 10.46 -7.19 17.28
N PHE A 47 10.46 -6.11 16.49
CA PHE A 47 10.36 -6.18 15.05
C PHE A 47 11.48 -5.41 14.37
N VAL A 48 12.32 -6.12 13.62
CA VAL A 48 13.40 -5.53 12.82
C VAL A 48 12.90 -5.32 11.41
N ILE A 49 12.79 -4.06 10.98
CA ILE A 49 12.41 -3.70 9.62
C ILE A 49 13.59 -4.00 8.70
N LYS A 50 13.39 -4.89 7.73
CA LYS A 50 14.30 -5.18 6.62
C LYS A 50 13.59 -4.79 5.34
N ALA A 51 13.78 -3.55 4.90
CA ALA A 51 13.04 -2.99 3.79
C ALA A 51 13.84 -3.06 2.48
N ALA A 52 13.13 -3.40 1.39
CA ALA A 52 13.57 -3.17 0.03
C ALA A 52 12.77 -2.02 -0.56
N GLU A 53 13.44 -1.07 -1.20
CA GLU A 53 12.79 0.03 -1.89
C GLU A 53 12.41 -0.39 -3.31
N ILE A 54 11.14 -0.24 -3.68
CA ILE A 54 10.60 -0.56 -5.00
C ILE A 54 9.79 0.62 -5.52
N HIS A 55 10.18 1.14 -6.68
CA HIS A 55 9.41 2.13 -7.40
C HIS A 55 8.41 1.42 -8.34
N TYR A 56 7.20 1.15 -7.86
CA TYR A 56 6.17 0.41 -8.60
C TYR A 56 5.86 1.01 -9.98
N THR A 57 5.98 2.33 -10.12
CA THR A 57 5.76 3.04 -11.39
C THR A 57 6.81 2.76 -12.46
N ARG A 58 8.03 2.32 -12.07
CA ARG A 58 9.11 1.96 -12.99
C ARG A 58 9.08 0.50 -13.40
N ILE A 59 8.21 -0.30 -12.81
CA ILE A 59 8.11 -1.74 -13.04
C ILE A 59 6.76 -2.03 -13.68
N PRO A 60 6.68 -2.62 -14.88
CA PRO A 60 5.41 -3.02 -15.45
C PRO A 60 4.58 -3.85 -14.45
N ALA A 61 3.28 -3.59 -14.36
CA ALA A 61 2.43 -4.14 -13.31
C ALA A 61 2.42 -5.68 -13.29
N GLU A 62 2.57 -6.32 -14.44
CA GLU A 62 2.68 -7.78 -14.58
C GLU A 62 3.91 -8.37 -13.88
N TYR A 63 4.95 -7.56 -13.61
CA TYR A 63 6.17 -7.99 -12.90
C TYR A 63 6.18 -7.64 -11.41
N TRP A 64 5.20 -6.90 -10.90
CA TRP A 64 5.17 -6.50 -9.48
C TRP A 64 5.29 -7.68 -8.54
N GLN A 65 4.48 -8.72 -8.76
CA GLN A 65 4.49 -9.92 -7.91
C GLN A 65 5.88 -10.58 -7.89
N HIS A 66 6.48 -10.76 -9.05
CA HIS A 66 7.81 -11.35 -9.16
C HIS A 66 8.86 -10.54 -8.38
N ARG A 67 8.84 -9.20 -8.48
CA ARG A 67 9.79 -8.34 -7.77
C ARG A 67 9.60 -8.39 -6.25
N ILE A 68 8.36 -8.40 -5.79
CA ILE A 68 8.04 -8.55 -4.36
C ILE A 68 8.53 -9.91 -3.84
N GLN A 69 8.30 -10.98 -4.58
CA GLN A 69 8.76 -12.33 -4.22
C GLN A 69 10.30 -12.41 -4.18
N MET A 70 11.00 -11.76 -5.09
CA MET A 70 12.46 -11.68 -5.06
C MET A 70 12.97 -10.96 -3.81
N CYS A 71 12.34 -9.84 -3.41
CA CYS A 71 12.69 -9.16 -2.16
C CYS A 71 12.47 -10.06 -0.94
N LYS A 72 11.36 -10.80 -0.91
CA LYS A 72 11.07 -11.77 0.15
C LYS A 72 12.12 -12.88 0.19
N ALA A 73 12.53 -13.42 -0.96
CA ALA A 73 13.57 -14.44 -1.05
C ALA A 73 14.93 -13.96 -0.54
N LEU A 74 15.22 -12.65 -0.63
CA LEU A 74 16.41 -12.01 -0.06
C LEU A 74 16.30 -11.78 1.47
N GLY A 75 15.20 -12.20 2.11
CA GLY A 75 14.98 -12.06 3.54
C GLY A 75 14.43 -10.69 3.98
N MET A 76 13.91 -9.89 3.03
CA MET A 76 13.19 -8.65 3.36
C MET A 76 11.80 -8.99 3.91
N ASN A 77 11.30 -8.16 4.82
CA ASN A 77 9.95 -8.28 5.38
C ASN A 77 9.07 -7.07 5.07
N THR A 78 9.65 -6.02 4.50
CA THR A 78 8.98 -4.74 4.23
C THR A 78 9.34 -4.25 2.84
N ILE A 79 8.37 -3.68 2.12
CA ILE A 79 8.59 -2.95 0.88
C ILE A 79 8.42 -1.47 1.17
N CYS A 80 9.46 -0.69 0.89
CA CYS A 80 9.41 0.77 0.94
C CYS A 80 8.97 1.30 -0.43
N ILE A 81 7.95 2.14 -0.45
CA ILE A 81 7.43 2.76 -1.68
C ILE A 81 7.22 4.25 -1.51
N TYR A 82 7.27 4.98 -2.62
CA TYR A 82 6.92 6.39 -2.70
C TYR A 82 5.60 6.58 -3.44
N ALA A 83 4.81 7.56 -3.00
CA ALA A 83 3.72 8.08 -3.80
C ALA A 83 4.25 9.23 -4.68
N PHE A 84 4.40 8.98 -5.98
CA PHE A 84 4.94 9.96 -6.91
C PHE A 84 3.85 10.92 -7.38
N TRP A 85 3.82 12.12 -6.83
CA TRP A 85 2.75 13.08 -7.12
C TRP A 85 2.63 13.40 -8.61
N ASN A 86 3.76 13.61 -9.31
CA ASN A 86 3.78 13.90 -10.75
C ASN A 86 3.22 12.78 -11.64
N ILE A 87 3.19 11.54 -11.12
CA ILE A 87 2.59 10.41 -11.81
C ILE A 87 1.07 10.38 -11.59
N HIS A 88 0.66 10.65 -10.36
CA HIS A 88 -0.75 10.54 -10.00
C HIS A 88 -1.59 11.76 -10.38
N GLU A 89 -0.99 12.95 -10.45
CA GLU A 89 -1.66 14.21 -10.81
C GLU A 89 -0.91 14.92 -11.94
N GLN A 90 -1.05 14.40 -13.15
CA GLN A 90 -0.43 15.00 -14.34
C GLN A 90 -1.09 16.31 -14.77
N LYS A 91 -2.35 16.50 -14.42
CA LYS A 91 -3.08 17.76 -14.58
C LYS A 91 -3.69 18.17 -13.24
N PRO A 92 -3.73 19.46 -12.90
CA PRO A 92 -4.25 19.93 -11.63
C PRO A 92 -5.68 19.41 -11.35
N GLY A 93 -5.86 18.72 -10.22
CA GLY A 93 -7.15 18.17 -9.79
C GLY A 93 -7.56 16.84 -10.44
N GLU A 94 -6.81 16.35 -11.43
CA GLU A 94 -7.09 15.06 -12.09
C GLU A 94 -6.14 13.98 -11.56
N PHE A 95 -6.65 13.12 -10.68
CA PHE A 95 -5.86 12.03 -10.09
C PHE A 95 -6.06 10.72 -10.84
N ASP A 96 -4.94 10.03 -11.13
CA ASP A 96 -4.93 8.69 -11.73
C ASP A 96 -4.29 7.67 -10.78
N PHE A 97 -5.10 6.69 -10.36
CA PHE A 97 -4.71 5.54 -9.54
C PHE A 97 -5.11 4.22 -10.22
N LYS A 98 -5.00 4.13 -11.55
CA LYS A 98 -5.42 2.96 -12.31
C LYS A 98 -4.26 2.28 -13.02
N GLY A 99 -4.40 0.98 -13.29
CA GLY A 99 -3.41 0.21 -14.04
C GLY A 99 -2.01 0.30 -13.44
N GLN A 100 -1.05 0.83 -14.19
CA GLN A 100 0.33 1.01 -13.76
C GLN A 100 0.47 1.97 -12.57
N ASN A 101 -0.50 2.88 -12.38
CA ASN A 101 -0.51 3.87 -11.31
C ASN A 101 -1.31 3.42 -10.07
N ASP A 102 -1.83 2.18 -10.04
CA ASP A 102 -2.61 1.67 -8.91
C ASP A 102 -1.69 1.27 -7.73
N ILE A 103 -1.28 2.27 -6.95
CA ILE A 103 -0.50 2.07 -5.73
C ILE A 103 -1.21 1.16 -4.72
N ALA A 104 -2.55 1.22 -4.67
CA ALA A 104 -3.32 0.38 -3.75
C ALA A 104 -3.30 -1.09 -4.18
N ALA A 105 -3.35 -1.38 -5.50
CA ALA A 105 -3.17 -2.74 -6.01
C ALA A 105 -1.78 -3.28 -5.69
N PHE A 106 -0.73 -2.45 -5.86
CA PHE A 106 0.63 -2.83 -5.47
C PHE A 106 0.74 -3.17 -3.98
N CYS A 107 0.18 -2.32 -3.10
CA CYS A 107 0.17 -2.56 -1.66
C CYS A 107 -0.59 -3.85 -1.29
N ARG A 108 -1.77 -4.09 -1.87
CA ARG A 108 -2.52 -5.33 -1.66
C ARG A 108 -1.74 -6.57 -2.10
N LEU A 109 -1.01 -6.46 -3.21
CA LEU A 109 -0.18 -7.54 -3.71
C LEU A 109 0.98 -7.85 -2.75
N ALA A 110 1.67 -6.82 -2.25
CA ALA A 110 2.73 -6.99 -1.25
C ALA A 110 2.19 -7.62 0.06
N GLN A 111 1.03 -7.17 0.52
CA GLN A 111 0.36 -7.75 1.68
C GLN A 111 0.01 -9.22 1.47
N LYS A 112 -0.49 -9.58 0.28
CA LYS A 112 -0.80 -10.98 -0.10
C LYS A 112 0.45 -11.86 -0.06
N GLU A 113 1.61 -11.32 -0.44
CA GLU A 113 2.91 -12.00 -0.35
C GLU A 113 3.48 -12.01 1.08
N GLY A 114 2.76 -11.44 2.06
CA GLY A 114 3.15 -11.38 3.47
C GLY A 114 4.24 -10.34 3.77
N MET A 115 4.31 -9.27 2.98
CA MET A 115 5.22 -8.15 3.17
C MET A 115 4.51 -6.96 3.81
N TYR A 116 5.17 -6.27 4.71
CA TYR A 116 4.72 -4.98 5.21
C TYR A 116 5.03 -3.87 4.23
N ILE A 117 4.30 -2.75 4.33
CA ILE A 117 4.53 -1.57 3.48
C ILE A 117 5.00 -0.41 4.34
N MET A 118 6.09 0.23 3.90
CA MET A 118 6.53 1.53 4.38
C MET A 118 6.23 2.55 3.28
N LEU A 119 5.16 3.32 3.46
CA LEU A 119 4.75 4.34 2.50
C LEU A 119 5.42 5.68 2.81
N ARG A 120 6.03 6.31 1.79
CA ARG A 120 6.58 7.66 1.83
C ARG A 120 5.74 8.55 0.89
N PRO A 121 4.79 9.32 1.44
CA PRO A 121 3.76 9.99 0.62
C PRO A 121 4.25 11.21 -0.16
N GLY A 122 5.41 11.75 0.11
CA GLY A 122 5.88 12.99 -0.51
C GLY A 122 5.48 14.22 0.31
N PRO A 123 5.34 15.43 -0.29
CA PRO A 123 5.22 15.73 -1.72
C PRO A 123 6.52 15.59 -2.53
N TYR A 124 7.68 15.87 -1.94
CA TYR A 124 9.00 15.71 -2.56
C TYR A 124 9.60 14.36 -2.15
N VAL A 125 9.84 13.49 -3.11
CA VAL A 125 10.30 12.12 -2.85
C VAL A 125 11.78 11.88 -3.13
N CYS A 126 12.49 12.82 -3.76
CA CYS A 126 13.88 12.67 -4.18
C CYS A 126 14.08 11.50 -5.16
N SER A 127 14.57 10.37 -4.70
CA SER A 127 14.59 9.03 -5.34
C SER A 127 15.12 8.99 -6.78
N GLU A 128 16.03 9.89 -7.16
CA GLU A 128 16.46 10.08 -8.57
C GLU A 128 15.27 10.13 -9.53
N TRP A 129 14.20 10.81 -9.09
CA TRP A 129 12.98 11.00 -9.86
C TRP A 129 12.91 12.42 -10.40
N GLU A 130 12.35 12.57 -11.61
CA GLU A 130 12.19 13.86 -12.26
C GLU A 130 11.53 14.86 -11.31
N MET A 131 12.18 16.01 -11.10
CA MET A 131 11.75 17.07 -10.18
C MET A 131 11.45 16.60 -8.74
N GLY A 132 12.03 15.46 -8.32
CA GLY A 132 11.74 14.88 -7.01
C GLY A 132 10.29 14.45 -6.84
N GLY A 133 9.58 14.18 -7.92
CA GLY A 133 8.18 13.77 -7.92
C GLY A 133 7.16 14.90 -7.94
N LEU A 134 7.60 16.15 -8.02
CA LEU A 134 6.70 17.30 -8.12
C LEU A 134 6.09 17.40 -9.52
N PRO A 135 4.80 17.70 -9.67
CA PRO A 135 4.17 17.88 -10.98
C PRO A 135 4.72 19.09 -11.75
N TRP A 136 4.90 18.93 -13.05
CA TRP A 136 5.43 19.96 -13.96
C TRP A 136 4.62 21.26 -13.96
N TRP A 137 3.32 21.19 -13.75
CA TRP A 137 2.43 22.36 -13.75
C TRP A 137 2.66 23.30 -12.55
N LEU A 138 3.35 22.85 -11.50
CA LEU A 138 3.78 23.72 -10.41
C LEU A 138 4.78 24.77 -10.89
N LEU A 139 5.60 24.48 -11.91
CA LEU A 139 6.55 25.44 -12.48
C LEU A 139 5.89 26.65 -13.17
N LYS A 140 4.59 26.54 -13.49
CA LYS A 140 3.84 27.66 -14.07
C LYS A 140 3.37 28.67 -13.02
N LYS A 141 3.51 28.36 -11.75
CA LYS A 141 3.12 29.24 -10.64
C LYS A 141 4.34 30.08 -10.25
N GLU A 142 4.26 31.41 -10.42
CA GLU A 142 5.37 32.32 -10.16
C GLU A 142 5.75 32.44 -8.68
N ASP A 143 4.80 32.14 -7.79
CA ASP A 143 4.93 32.19 -6.34
C ASP A 143 5.52 30.91 -5.73
N ILE A 144 5.55 29.81 -6.49
CA ILE A 144 6.14 28.54 -6.05
C ILE A 144 7.59 28.48 -6.51
N LYS A 145 8.51 28.66 -5.56
CA LYS A 145 9.91 28.35 -5.78
C LYS A 145 10.16 26.90 -5.38
N PRO A 146 10.87 26.09 -6.19
CA PRO A 146 11.35 24.79 -5.76
C PRO A 146 12.25 25.05 -4.54
N VAL A 147 11.73 24.70 -3.38
CA VAL A 147 12.43 24.96 -2.11
C VAL A 147 13.45 23.85 -1.91
N SER A 148 14.64 24.21 -1.43
CA SER A 148 15.63 23.22 -1.07
C SER A 148 15.06 22.28 0.00
N TYR A 149 15.53 21.04 0.00
CA TYR A 149 15.12 19.98 0.95
C TYR A 149 15.03 20.43 2.42
N THR A 150 15.86 21.38 2.83
CA THR A 150 15.87 21.97 4.18
C THR A 150 14.64 22.82 4.50
N HIS A 151 14.03 23.47 3.50
CA HIS A 151 12.85 24.32 3.67
C HIS A 151 11.54 23.49 3.77
N LEU A 152 11.44 22.40 3.02
CA LEU A 152 10.30 21.48 3.15
C LEU A 152 10.24 20.87 4.55
N ARG A 153 11.38 20.57 5.15
CA ARG A 153 11.44 20.09 6.55
C ARG A 153 11.02 21.16 7.56
N ALA A 154 11.29 22.43 7.32
CA ALA A 154 10.89 23.50 8.22
C ALA A 154 9.36 23.70 8.23
N HIS A 155 8.70 23.50 7.09
CA HIS A 155 7.22 23.57 7.01
C HIS A 155 6.52 22.36 7.61
N GLU A 156 7.10 21.17 7.56
CA GLU A 156 6.56 19.99 8.23
C GLU A 156 6.60 20.11 9.76
N THR A 157 7.57 20.85 10.30
CA THR A 157 7.68 21.08 11.75
C THR A 157 6.82 22.26 12.26
N GLU A 158 6.43 23.19 11.40
CA GLU A 158 5.52 24.29 11.79
C GLU A 158 4.04 23.90 11.74
N ALA A 159 3.67 22.83 11.03
CA ALA A 159 2.30 22.33 10.97
C ALA A 159 1.93 21.43 12.17
N ASP A 160 2.90 21.01 12.95
CA ASP A 160 2.74 20.14 14.13
C ASP A 160 2.79 20.93 15.47
N LEU A 161 2.77 22.27 15.43
CA LEU A 161 2.70 23.17 16.58
C LEU A 161 1.39 23.98 16.56
#